data_4264774e0ca2106fb0a331ad41d23fd2
#
_entry.id   4264774e0ca2106fb0a331ad41d23fd2
#
_cell.length_a   1.000
_cell.length_b   1.000
_cell.length_c   1.000
_cell.angle_alpha   90.00
_cell.angle_beta   90.00
_cell.angle_gamma   90.00
#
_symmetry.space_group_name_H-M   'P 1'
#
loop_
_entity.id
_entity.type
_entity.pdbx_description
1 polymer ?
#
loop_
_entity_poly.entity_id
_entity_poly.type
_entity_poly.pdbx_seq_one_letter_code
_entity_poly.pdbx_strand_id
1 'polypeptide(L)'
;MNSIRAKAIDVSKFVDPETKNNVDLAEWAKQAYAKKWGYVYGTYGEVLNESILTTKISQFPEQVGENEEFIRQHWLGGRTADCIGLIKGYAWFNCDTGQIEYRSNGVRDTGSDPM
;
A
#
# COMPACT_ATOMS: atom_id res chain seq x y z
N MET A 1 13.86 -1.59 -15.72
CA MET A 1 13.45 -1.92 -15.45
C MET A 1 13.19 -2.21 -14.48
N ASN A 2 13.22 -2.24 -14.14
CA ASN A 2 13.06 -2.24 -13.25
C ASN A 2 12.01 -1.73 -12.49
N SER A 3 10.91 -1.10 -13.04
CA SER A 3 9.74 -0.70 -12.30
C SER A 3 9.02 -1.89 -11.67
N ILE A 4 9.05 -3.03 -12.31
CA ILE A 4 8.49 -4.25 -11.70
C ILE A 4 9.20 -4.59 -10.41
N ARG A 5 10.52 -4.55 -10.43
CA ARG A 5 11.27 -4.80 -9.21
C ARG A 5 10.96 -3.80 -8.11
N ALA A 6 10.83 -2.52 -8.47
CA ALA A 6 10.56 -1.49 -7.49
C ALA A 6 9.19 -1.66 -6.84
N LYS A 7 8.27 -2.35 -7.52
CA LYS A 7 6.94 -2.58 -6.99
C LYS A 7 6.83 -3.83 -6.15
N ALA A 8 7.82 -4.70 -6.20
CA ALA A 8 7.76 -5.98 -5.48
C ALA A 8 8.14 -5.79 -4.02
N ILE A 9 7.52 -6.58 -3.16
CA ILE A 9 7.89 -6.65 -1.75
C ILE A 9 8.92 -7.76 -1.61
N ASP A 10 10.02 -7.46 -0.97
CA ASP A 10 11.13 -8.42 -0.83
C ASP A 10 10.90 -9.27 0.41
N VAL A 11 10.24 -10.42 0.22
CA VAL A 11 9.91 -11.30 1.34
C VAL A 11 11.14 -11.99 1.93
N SER A 12 12.26 -12.02 1.20
CA SER A 12 13.47 -12.65 1.71
C SER A 12 14.01 -11.92 2.94
N LYS A 13 13.59 -10.70 3.17
CA LYS A 13 14.01 -9.91 4.32
C LYS A 13 13.10 -10.08 5.53
N PHE A 14 12.01 -10.81 5.38
CA PHE A 14 11.10 -11.09 6.50
C PHE A 14 11.70 -12.18 7.38
N VAL A 15 11.54 -12.03 8.70
CA VAL A 15 12.03 -13.05 9.63
C VAL A 15 11.09 -14.24 9.70
N ASP A 16 9.79 -14.03 9.46
CA ASP A 16 8.81 -15.11 9.47
C ASP A 16 7.72 -14.80 8.47
N PRO A 17 7.95 -15.13 7.18
CA PRO A 17 6.96 -14.77 6.15
C PRO A 17 5.59 -15.44 6.33
N GLU A 18 5.51 -16.52 7.11
CA GLU A 18 4.27 -17.26 7.25
C GLU A 18 3.39 -16.75 8.37
N THR A 19 3.93 -15.86 9.24
CA THR A 19 3.19 -15.36 10.40
C THR A 19 3.31 -13.85 10.44
N LYS A 20 2.17 -13.16 10.55
CA LYS A 20 2.21 -11.70 10.70
C LYS A 20 2.78 -11.35 12.06
N ASN A 21 3.76 -10.43 12.08
CA ASN A 21 4.43 -10.06 13.30
C ASN A 21 4.95 -8.63 13.18
N ASN A 22 5.28 -8.04 14.33
CA ASN A 22 5.68 -6.64 14.37
C ASN A 22 7.06 -6.40 13.75
N VAL A 23 7.93 -7.40 13.77
CA VAL A 23 9.25 -7.24 13.17
C VAL A 23 9.13 -7.15 11.65
N ASP A 24 8.32 -8.02 11.06
CA ASP A 24 8.12 -7.99 9.62
C ASP A 24 7.25 -6.81 9.19
N LEU A 25 6.36 -6.33 10.06
CA LEU A 25 5.66 -5.08 9.78
C LEU A 25 6.65 -3.93 9.67
N ALA A 26 7.64 -3.89 10.56
CA ALA A 26 8.68 -2.85 10.48
C ALA A 26 9.50 -2.98 9.20
N GLU A 27 9.80 -4.21 8.78
CA GLU A 27 10.50 -4.43 7.52
C GLU A 27 9.65 -3.97 6.34
N TRP A 28 8.35 -4.25 6.37
CA TRP A 28 7.41 -3.77 5.36
C TRP A 28 7.46 -2.25 5.24
N ALA A 29 7.42 -1.56 6.38
CA ALA A 29 7.48 -0.10 6.39
C ALA A 29 8.81 0.41 5.87
N LYS A 30 9.91 -0.27 6.19
CA LYS A 30 11.23 0.12 5.69
C LYS A 30 11.29 -0.01 4.17
N GLN A 31 10.71 -1.06 3.62
CA GLN A 31 10.69 -1.23 2.17
C GLN A 31 9.82 -0.17 1.51
N ALA A 32 8.69 0.17 2.11
CA ALA A 32 7.85 1.24 1.58
C ALA A 32 8.61 2.56 1.53
N TYR A 33 9.34 2.87 2.58
CA TYR A 33 10.14 4.08 2.64
C TYR A 33 11.27 4.04 1.60
N ALA A 34 12.00 2.93 1.55
CA ALA A 34 13.15 2.81 0.64
C ALA A 34 12.72 2.87 -0.82
N LYS A 35 11.53 2.33 -1.12
CA LYS A 35 11.01 2.32 -2.49
C LYS A 35 10.13 3.51 -2.79
N LYS A 36 10.03 4.43 -1.85
CA LYS A 36 9.37 5.73 -2.01
C LYS A 36 7.90 5.60 -2.42
N TRP A 37 7.17 4.78 -1.66
CA TRP A 37 5.73 4.69 -1.86
C TRP A 37 5.10 6.06 -1.67
N GLY A 38 4.10 6.36 -2.51
CA GLY A 38 3.38 7.61 -2.38
C GLY A 38 2.32 7.54 -1.29
N TYR A 39 1.83 8.71 -0.91
CA TYR A 39 0.74 8.82 0.06
C TYR A 39 -0.53 9.21 -0.66
N VAL A 40 -1.50 8.29 -0.72
CA VAL A 40 -2.82 8.58 -1.29
C VAL A 40 -3.87 8.08 -0.31
N TYR A 41 -4.75 8.98 0.09
CA TYR A 41 -5.79 8.67 1.07
C TYR A 41 -6.65 7.51 0.55
N GLY A 42 -6.84 6.52 1.41
CA GLY A 42 -7.68 5.38 1.07
C GLY A 42 -6.98 4.23 0.37
N THR A 43 -5.66 4.31 0.20
CA THR A 43 -4.91 3.20 -0.41
C THR A 43 -4.14 2.43 0.66
N TYR A 44 -3.73 1.19 0.33
CA TYR A 44 -3.17 0.28 1.33
C TYR A 44 -1.92 -0.45 0.82
N GLY A 45 -1.22 0.13 -0.12
CA GLY A 45 0.03 -0.44 -0.63
C GLY A 45 -0.09 -1.06 -1.99
N GLU A 46 -1.26 -1.03 -2.57
CA GLU A 46 -1.47 -1.55 -3.93
C GLU A 46 -0.82 -0.62 -4.95
N VAL A 47 -0.58 -1.15 -6.14
CA VAL A 47 -0.06 -0.33 -7.23
C VAL A 47 -1.17 0.60 -7.72
N LEU A 48 -0.89 1.90 -7.69
CA LEU A 48 -1.87 2.90 -8.08
C LEU A 48 -1.99 2.95 -9.60
N ASN A 49 -3.17 2.64 -10.11
CA ASN A 49 -3.44 2.72 -11.53
C ASN A 49 -4.54 3.76 -11.77
N GLU A 50 -4.84 3.99 -13.04
CA GLU A 50 -5.81 5.01 -13.43
C GLU A 50 -7.18 4.76 -12.81
N SER A 51 -7.61 3.51 -12.79
CA SER A 51 -8.91 3.15 -12.24
C SER A 51 -8.98 3.44 -10.74
N ILE A 52 -7.94 3.06 -10.01
CA ILE A 52 -7.90 3.30 -8.56
C ILE A 52 -7.85 4.79 -8.28
N LEU A 53 -7.01 5.52 -9.02
CA LEU A 53 -6.90 6.97 -8.81
C LEU A 53 -8.23 7.66 -9.05
N THR A 54 -8.90 7.33 -10.14
CA THR A 54 -10.20 7.92 -10.46
C THR A 54 -11.21 7.65 -9.35
N THR A 55 -11.23 6.41 -8.84
CA THR A 55 -12.12 6.05 -7.75
C THR A 55 -11.83 6.88 -6.50
N LYS A 56 -10.54 7.03 -6.16
CA LYS A 56 -10.17 7.77 -4.96
C LYS A 56 -10.46 9.26 -5.09
N ILE A 57 -10.31 9.82 -6.28
CA ILE A 57 -10.69 11.21 -6.50
C ILE A 57 -12.20 11.39 -6.25
N SER A 58 -13.00 10.45 -6.73
CA SER A 58 -14.44 10.51 -6.53
C SER A 58 -14.83 10.37 -5.07
N GLN A 59 -14.18 9.46 -4.36
CA GLN A 59 -14.47 9.21 -2.95
C GLN A 59 -13.95 10.31 -2.03
N PHE A 60 -12.82 10.89 -2.38
CA PHE A 60 -12.12 11.84 -1.51
C PHE A 60 -11.66 13.05 -2.32
N PRO A 61 -12.61 13.89 -2.78
CA PRO A 61 -12.24 14.99 -3.68
C PRO A 61 -11.28 16.00 -3.06
N GLU A 62 -11.36 16.22 -1.75
CA GLU A 62 -10.43 17.16 -1.11
C GLU A 62 -9.08 16.53 -0.82
N GLN A 63 -9.08 15.28 -0.31
CA GLN A 63 -7.83 14.63 0.06
C GLN A 63 -7.06 14.14 -1.15
N VAL A 64 -7.75 13.71 -2.20
CA VAL A 64 -7.10 13.13 -3.38
C VAL A 64 -7.28 14.02 -4.59
N GLY A 65 -8.50 14.48 -4.85
CA GLY A 65 -8.78 15.23 -6.07
C GLY A 65 -7.97 16.51 -6.18
N GLU A 66 -7.82 17.24 -5.08
CA GLU A 66 -7.06 18.50 -5.10
C GLU A 66 -5.58 18.28 -5.32
N ASN A 67 -5.10 17.06 -5.13
CA ASN A 67 -3.70 16.70 -5.32
C ASN A 67 -3.47 15.85 -6.56
N GLU A 68 -4.47 15.78 -7.44
CA GLU A 68 -4.44 14.83 -8.56
C GLU A 68 -3.21 15.01 -9.43
N GLU A 69 -2.85 16.23 -9.76
CA GLU A 69 -1.74 16.46 -10.67
C GLU A 69 -0.42 15.99 -10.06
N PHE A 70 -0.20 16.30 -8.79
CA PHE A 70 1.00 15.86 -8.09
C PHE A 70 1.07 14.34 -8.06
N ILE A 71 -0.06 13.68 -7.75
CA ILE A 71 -0.12 12.24 -7.66
C ILE A 71 0.20 11.61 -9.01
N ARG A 72 -0.36 12.16 -10.09
CA ARG A 72 -0.11 11.64 -11.43
C ARG A 72 1.36 11.76 -11.81
N GLN A 73 1.99 12.87 -11.44
CA GLN A 73 3.38 13.10 -11.82
C GLN A 73 4.34 12.24 -11.04
N HIS A 74 4.03 11.92 -9.79
CA HIS A 74 5.02 11.33 -8.90
C HIS A 74 4.71 9.90 -8.48
N TRP A 75 3.45 9.51 -8.42
CA TRP A 75 3.08 8.25 -7.77
C TRP A 75 2.27 7.29 -8.63
N LEU A 76 1.71 7.74 -9.74
CA LEU A 76 0.92 6.86 -10.60
C LEU A 76 1.82 5.76 -11.15
N GLY A 77 1.37 4.52 -11.02
CA GLY A 77 2.15 3.37 -11.45
C GLY A 77 3.02 2.75 -10.37
N GLY A 78 3.12 3.41 -9.21
CA GLY A 78 3.85 2.87 -8.07
C GLY A 78 2.90 2.50 -6.96
N ARG A 79 3.44 1.99 -5.86
CA ARG A 79 2.61 1.66 -4.70
C ARG A 79 2.34 2.90 -3.88
N THR A 80 1.13 2.98 -3.34
CA THR A 80 0.72 4.08 -2.47
C THR A 80 -0.05 3.54 -1.28
N ALA A 81 -0.02 4.28 -0.17
CA ALA A 81 -0.75 3.91 1.04
C ALA A 81 -0.96 5.14 1.89
N ASP A 82 -2.05 5.17 2.66
CA ASP A 82 -2.14 6.13 3.74
C ASP A 82 -1.63 5.47 5.03
N CYS A 83 -1.71 6.20 6.15
CA CYS A 83 -1.05 5.72 7.37
C CYS A 83 -1.62 4.40 7.88
N ILE A 84 -2.94 4.25 7.91
CA ILE A 84 -3.53 2.99 8.35
C ILE A 84 -3.46 1.95 7.22
N GLY A 85 -3.48 2.40 5.97
CA GLY A 85 -3.36 1.52 4.83
C GLY A 85 -2.02 0.82 4.75
N LEU A 86 -0.97 1.47 5.22
CA LEU A 86 0.34 0.81 5.28
C LEU A 86 0.28 -0.45 6.15
N ILE A 87 -0.39 -0.35 7.29
CA ILE A 87 -0.54 -1.47 8.21
C ILE A 87 -1.47 -2.53 7.62
N LYS A 88 -2.60 -2.10 7.05
CA LYS A 88 -3.55 -3.03 6.45
C LYS A 88 -2.92 -3.78 5.27
N GLY A 89 -2.10 -3.10 4.49
CA GLY A 89 -1.42 -3.74 3.38
C GLY A 89 -0.55 -4.90 3.84
N TYR A 90 0.17 -4.73 4.93
CA TYR A 90 0.95 -5.83 5.48
C TYR A 90 0.04 -6.96 5.94
N ALA A 91 -1.05 -6.63 6.65
CA ALA A 91 -1.96 -7.64 7.16
C ALA A 91 -2.60 -8.47 6.05
N TRP A 92 -2.81 -7.85 4.89
CA TRP A 92 -3.43 -8.51 3.74
C TRP A 92 -2.44 -9.10 2.75
N PHE A 93 -1.15 -8.92 2.99
CA PHE A 93 -0.12 -9.40 2.06
C PHE A 93 0.01 -10.90 2.15
N ASN A 94 0.06 -11.55 0.98
CA ASN A 94 0.27 -13.00 0.86
C ASN A 94 1.67 -13.23 0.33
N CYS A 95 2.54 -13.80 1.18
CA CYS A 95 3.94 -14.00 0.81
C CYS A 95 4.10 -15.03 -0.30
N ASP A 96 3.16 -15.97 -0.42
CA ASP A 96 3.24 -16.99 -1.47
C ASP A 96 2.95 -16.42 -2.84
N THR A 97 2.01 -15.48 -2.94
CA THR A 97 1.62 -14.89 -4.22
C THR A 97 2.30 -13.56 -4.49
N GLY A 98 2.83 -12.90 -3.45
CA GLY A 98 3.37 -11.57 -3.56
C GLY A 98 2.32 -10.49 -3.76
N GLN A 99 1.07 -10.78 -3.45
CA GLN A 99 -0.05 -9.87 -3.67
C GLN A 99 -0.65 -9.43 -2.36
N ILE A 100 -1.20 -8.22 -2.35
CA ILE A 100 -2.01 -7.74 -1.24
C ILE A 100 -3.45 -8.17 -1.55
N GLU A 101 -4.01 -9.02 -0.67
CA GLU A 101 -5.32 -9.62 -0.90
C GLU A 101 -6.33 -8.94 0.02
N TYR A 102 -7.07 -8.02 -0.54
CA TYR A 102 -7.95 -7.12 0.17
C TYR A 102 -8.87 -7.90 1.13
N ARG A 103 -8.89 -7.47 2.40
CA ARG A 103 -9.72 -8.02 3.47
C ARG A 103 -9.40 -9.49 3.81
N SER A 104 -8.20 -9.94 3.47
CA SER A 104 -7.79 -11.30 3.78
C SER A 104 -7.28 -11.40 5.22
N ASN A 105 -6.99 -12.63 5.64
CA ASN A 105 -6.40 -12.94 6.95
C ASN A 105 -7.27 -12.45 8.12
N GLY A 106 -8.59 -12.36 7.89
CA GLY A 106 -9.52 -11.99 8.95
C GLY A 106 -9.47 -10.52 9.34
N VAL A 107 -8.77 -9.70 8.57
CA VAL A 107 -8.63 -8.28 8.89
C VAL A 107 -9.62 -7.48 8.07
N ARG A 108 -10.49 -6.73 8.76
CA ARG A 108 -11.48 -5.91 8.08
C ARG A 108 -10.88 -4.62 7.58
N ASP A 109 -11.49 -4.08 6.55
CA ASP A 109 -11.13 -2.75 6.06
C ASP A 109 -11.74 -1.71 6.99
N THR A 110 -10.90 -1.13 7.83
CA THR A 110 -11.32 -0.11 8.78
C THR A 110 -10.37 1.08 8.66
N GLY A 111 -10.91 2.26 8.91
CA GLY A 111 -10.07 3.46 8.88
C GLY A 111 -9.31 3.64 10.17
N SER A 112 -8.54 4.72 10.23
CA SER A 112 -7.80 5.06 11.43
C SER A 112 -8.75 5.59 12.52
N ASP A 113 -9.97 5.96 12.14
CA ASP A 113 -10.96 6.53 13.05
C ASP A 113 -12.33 5.98 12.70
N PRO A 114 -13.06 5.41 13.63
CA PRO A 114 -12.65 5.10 15.00
C PRO A 114 -11.92 3.78 15.04
N MET A 115 -10.85 3.74 15.72
CA MET A 115 -10.10 2.50 15.90
C MET A 115 -10.22 2.01 17.31
#